data_c28c359179bdc64d53110f7472a798ff
#
_entry.id   c28c359179bdc64d53110f7472a798ff
#
_cell.length_a   1.000
_cell.length_b   1.000
_cell.length_c   1.000
_cell.angle_alpha   90.00
_cell.angle_beta   90.00
_cell.angle_gamma   90.00
#
_symmetry.space_group_name_H-M   'P 1'
#
loop_
_entity.id
_entity.type
_entity.pdbx_description
1 polymer ?
#
loop_
_entity_poly.entity_id
_entity_poly.type
_entity_poly.pdbx_seq_one_letter_code
_entity_poly.pdbx_strand_id
1 'polypeptide(L)'
;MTTATPAPRRKKGWMSLKVTKIEEETWDTKTFYLEDSVDSGCPFDYIAGQYLTHRFDKIGEKPVVRSYTMSSSPNQAGFTALTIKRVEGGLVSNWMCDNLKLGDEVRALGPIGKFCFDPHKMRPHLVMLGAGSGVTPFVSIVREYADKLGREGAPKQMTLLVAYRSKLDLISWPDLLALNKVPGVRIVTTLTREDARSEGFLHGRPEIPMLKEVLAGTYADSSYMTCGPEAMMEQFVDFLKSQEVPVEHIHLESFGN
;
A
#
# COMPACT_ATOMS: atom_id res chain seq x y z
N MET A 1 13.59 -33.24 8.67
CA MET A 1 14.59 -32.23 8.21
C MET A 1 14.10 -30.89 8.69
N THR A 2 14.69 -30.36 9.75
CA THR A 2 14.39 -29.02 10.26
C THR A 2 15.00 -28.02 9.30
N THR A 3 14.17 -27.36 8.50
CA THR A 3 14.60 -26.21 7.71
C THR A 3 14.92 -25.08 8.68
N ALA A 4 16.21 -24.81 8.89
CA ALA A 4 16.66 -23.67 9.65
C ALA A 4 16.07 -22.40 9.01
N THR A 5 15.35 -21.59 9.80
CA THR A 5 14.92 -20.26 9.39
C THR A 5 16.17 -19.48 9.01
N PRO A 6 16.28 -18.95 7.78
CA PRO A 6 17.43 -18.19 7.38
C PRO A 6 17.61 -17.00 8.33
N ALA A 7 18.87 -16.71 8.69
CA ALA A 7 19.20 -15.56 9.54
C ALA A 7 18.63 -14.28 8.91
N PRO A 8 18.10 -13.33 9.73
CA PRO A 8 17.49 -12.12 9.23
C PRO A 8 18.48 -11.33 8.37
N ARG A 9 18.11 -11.08 7.12
CA ARG A 9 18.91 -10.30 6.18
C ARG A 9 18.78 -8.81 6.53
N ARG A 10 19.87 -8.18 6.94
CA ARG A 10 19.88 -6.77 7.35
C ARG A 10 21.02 -6.03 6.68
N LYS A 11 20.85 -5.65 5.41
CA LYS A 11 21.70 -4.59 4.84
C LYS A 11 21.32 -3.26 5.47
N LYS A 12 22.32 -2.54 5.98
CA LYS A 12 22.15 -1.18 6.54
C LYS A 12 22.70 -0.16 5.54
N GLY A 13 22.09 1.02 5.52
CA GLY A 13 22.52 2.11 4.63
C GLY A 13 21.95 2.00 3.21
N TRP A 14 22.61 2.69 2.29
CA TRP A 14 22.25 2.65 0.88
C TRP A 14 22.62 1.32 0.26
N MET A 15 21.66 0.69 -0.41
CA MET A 15 21.83 -0.59 -1.11
C MET A 15 21.47 -0.42 -2.59
N SER A 16 21.97 -1.31 -3.44
CA SER A 16 21.57 -1.42 -4.84
C SER A 16 20.58 -2.56 -4.99
N LEU A 17 19.43 -2.27 -5.60
CA LEU A 17 18.39 -3.23 -5.89
C LEU A 17 18.21 -3.32 -7.40
N LYS A 18 18.15 -4.55 -7.93
CA LYS A 18 17.99 -4.84 -9.35
C LYS A 18 16.53 -5.08 -9.70
N VAL A 19 16.08 -4.49 -10.77
CA VAL A 19 14.73 -4.74 -11.34
C VAL A 19 14.71 -6.13 -11.99
N THR A 20 13.95 -7.05 -11.41
CA THR A 20 13.85 -8.44 -11.89
C THR A 20 12.55 -8.74 -12.64
N LYS A 21 11.50 -7.92 -12.42
CA LYS A 21 10.23 -8.02 -13.14
C LYS A 21 9.56 -6.65 -13.19
N ILE A 22 8.80 -6.38 -14.24
CA ILE A 22 7.94 -5.19 -14.38
C ILE A 22 6.55 -5.68 -14.79
N GLU A 23 5.52 -5.21 -14.12
CA GLU A 23 4.12 -5.43 -14.47
C GLU A 23 3.42 -4.11 -14.77
N GLU A 24 2.68 -4.07 -15.85
CA GLU A 24 1.76 -2.97 -16.18
C GLU A 24 0.47 -3.18 -15.37
N GLU A 25 0.25 -2.34 -14.36
CA GLU A 25 -0.97 -2.42 -13.52
C GLU A 25 -2.14 -1.74 -14.22
N THR A 26 -1.90 -0.53 -14.70
CA THR A 26 -2.86 0.30 -15.44
C THR A 26 -2.12 1.11 -16.52
N TRP A 27 -2.85 1.89 -17.29
CA TRP A 27 -2.26 2.76 -18.33
C TRP A 27 -1.23 3.78 -17.78
N ASP A 28 -1.28 4.10 -16.47
CA ASP A 28 -0.40 5.07 -15.82
C ASP A 28 0.34 4.51 -14.59
N THR A 29 0.28 3.22 -14.36
CA THR A 29 0.84 2.59 -13.14
C THR A 29 1.59 1.31 -13.49
N LYS A 30 2.80 1.16 -12.95
CA LYS A 30 3.63 -0.05 -13.07
C LYS A 30 4.05 -0.55 -11.71
N THR A 31 4.18 -1.87 -11.58
CA THR A 31 4.81 -2.52 -10.43
C THR A 31 6.20 -3.02 -10.82
N PHE A 32 7.21 -2.57 -10.09
CA PHE A 32 8.62 -2.98 -10.23
C PHE A 32 8.97 -3.95 -9.10
N TYR A 33 9.42 -5.13 -9.47
CA TYR A 33 9.93 -6.14 -8.54
C TYR A 33 11.43 -5.98 -8.43
N LEU A 34 11.91 -5.91 -7.20
CA LEU A 34 13.29 -5.58 -6.88
C LEU A 34 13.90 -6.66 -6.01
N GLU A 35 15.14 -7.04 -6.33
CA GLU A 35 15.96 -7.97 -5.55
C GLU A 35 17.34 -7.35 -5.27
N ASP A 36 18.08 -7.95 -4.34
CA ASP A 36 19.47 -7.56 -4.13
C ASP A 36 20.26 -7.71 -5.43
N SER A 37 21.06 -6.72 -5.79
CA SER A 37 21.86 -6.74 -7.01
C SER A 37 23.02 -7.75 -6.97
N VAL A 38 23.40 -8.22 -5.77
CA VAL A 38 24.55 -9.12 -5.55
C VAL A 38 24.07 -10.55 -5.25
N ASP A 39 23.24 -10.71 -4.21
CA ASP A 39 22.93 -12.04 -3.66
C ASP A 39 21.57 -12.60 -4.10
N SER A 40 20.83 -11.86 -4.94
CA SER A 40 19.42 -12.10 -5.25
C SER A 40 18.50 -12.11 -4.00
N GLY A 41 17.19 -12.05 -4.21
CA GLY A 41 16.21 -11.99 -3.14
C GLY A 41 16.11 -10.63 -2.44
N CYS A 42 15.24 -10.52 -1.45
CA CYS A 42 15.07 -9.30 -0.65
C CYS A 42 16.20 -9.19 0.40
N PRO A 43 17.00 -8.11 0.43
CA PRO A 43 18.16 -8.00 1.30
C PRO A 43 17.83 -7.53 2.73
N PHE A 44 16.57 -7.34 3.08
CA PHE A 44 16.13 -6.83 4.37
C PHE A 44 14.78 -7.45 4.78
N ASP A 45 14.54 -7.48 6.09
CA ASP A 45 13.22 -7.72 6.65
C ASP A 45 12.47 -6.39 6.78
N TYR A 46 11.17 -6.38 6.56
CA TYR A 46 10.34 -5.20 6.70
C TYR A 46 8.96 -5.52 7.27
N ILE A 47 8.21 -4.50 7.64
CA ILE A 47 6.82 -4.61 8.10
C ILE A 47 5.93 -4.05 6.99
N ALA A 48 4.81 -4.72 6.70
CA ALA A 48 3.84 -4.27 5.70
C ALA A 48 3.36 -2.83 5.99
N GLY A 49 3.43 -1.97 4.97
CA GLY A 49 3.19 -0.53 5.09
C GLY A 49 4.45 0.33 5.10
N GLN A 50 5.64 -0.24 5.33
CA GLN A 50 6.91 0.49 5.24
C GLN A 50 7.27 0.84 3.79
N TYR A 51 8.18 1.84 3.65
CA TYR A 51 8.66 2.33 2.37
C TYR A 51 10.19 2.25 2.25
N LEU A 52 10.65 2.37 1.00
CA LEU A 52 12.06 2.60 0.66
C LEU A 52 12.21 4.02 0.12
N THR A 53 13.31 4.66 0.50
CA THR A 53 13.74 5.93 -0.07
C THR A 53 14.73 5.66 -1.20
N HIS A 54 14.39 6.07 -2.41
CA HIS A 54 15.19 5.87 -3.61
C HIS A 54 15.92 7.15 -4.00
N ARG A 55 17.17 7.00 -4.46
CA ARG A 55 18.00 8.07 -4.97
C ARG A 55 18.29 7.88 -6.45
N PHE A 56 18.05 8.91 -7.21
CA PHE A 56 18.27 9.00 -8.65
C PHE A 56 19.29 10.09 -8.96
N ASP A 57 20.48 9.68 -9.41
CA ASP A 57 21.61 10.60 -9.65
C ASP A 57 21.59 11.20 -11.07
N LYS A 58 20.73 10.70 -11.99
CA LYS A 58 20.78 11.04 -13.43
C LYS A 58 19.46 11.60 -13.99
N ILE A 59 18.49 11.94 -13.14
CA ILE A 59 17.16 12.38 -13.60
C ILE A 59 17.06 13.90 -13.73
N GLY A 60 17.92 14.65 -13.03
CA GLY A 60 17.95 16.10 -13.03
C GLY A 60 19.36 16.62 -12.89
N GLU A 61 19.51 17.94 -12.76
CA GLU A 61 20.80 18.58 -12.53
C GLU A 61 21.46 18.16 -11.20
N LYS A 62 20.65 17.77 -10.23
CA LYS A 62 21.07 17.30 -8.91
C LYS A 62 20.41 15.96 -8.61
N PRO A 63 21.01 15.14 -7.71
CA PRO A 63 20.38 13.92 -7.25
C PRO A 63 18.99 14.19 -6.67
N VAL A 64 18.00 13.38 -7.09
CA VAL A 64 16.62 13.47 -6.62
C VAL A 64 16.33 12.27 -5.74
N VAL A 65 15.62 12.51 -4.62
CA VAL A 65 15.25 11.47 -3.66
C VAL A 65 13.73 11.40 -3.58
N ARG A 66 13.17 10.16 -3.65
CA ARG A 66 11.74 9.91 -3.46
C ARG A 66 11.52 8.62 -2.68
N SER A 67 10.49 8.64 -1.85
CA SER A 67 10.08 7.48 -1.07
C SER A 67 8.89 6.80 -1.72
N TYR A 68 8.90 5.47 -1.75
CA TYR A 68 7.82 4.64 -2.27
C TYR A 68 7.52 3.49 -1.32
N THR A 69 6.26 3.33 -0.98
CA THR A 69 5.80 2.23 -0.14
C THR A 69 5.95 0.90 -0.86
N MET A 70 6.43 -0.09 -0.16
CA MET A 70 6.50 -1.46 -0.68
C MET A 70 5.09 -2.05 -0.78
N SER A 71 4.70 -2.45 -1.99
CA SER A 71 3.39 -3.06 -2.27
C SER A 71 3.38 -4.58 -2.04
N SER A 72 4.55 -5.22 -2.00
CA SER A 72 4.70 -6.62 -1.63
C SER A 72 4.42 -6.85 -0.15
N SER A 73 4.07 -8.09 0.21
CA SER A 73 4.06 -8.55 1.61
C SER A 73 5.47 -8.96 2.04
N PRO A 74 5.88 -8.71 3.30
CA PRO A 74 7.11 -9.27 3.87
C PRO A 74 7.25 -10.78 3.75
N ASN A 75 6.13 -11.51 3.71
CA ASN A 75 6.09 -12.97 3.56
C ASN A 75 6.26 -13.45 2.12
N GLN A 76 6.18 -12.58 1.14
CA GLN A 76 6.48 -12.93 -0.25
C GLN A 76 8.00 -13.10 -0.38
N ALA A 77 8.43 -14.35 -0.56
CA ALA A 77 9.84 -14.68 -0.58
C ALA A 77 10.55 -14.15 -1.83
N GLY A 78 11.73 -13.64 -1.63
CA GLY A 78 12.70 -13.41 -2.70
C GLY A 78 12.72 -12.01 -3.30
N PHE A 79 11.74 -11.15 -3.10
CA PHE A 79 11.72 -9.81 -3.69
C PHE A 79 11.03 -8.77 -2.79
N THR A 80 11.21 -7.50 -3.12
CA THR A 80 10.30 -6.43 -2.72
C THR A 80 9.69 -5.79 -3.97
N ALA A 81 8.48 -5.25 -3.89
CA ALA A 81 7.81 -4.62 -5.02
C ALA A 81 7.40 -3.19 -4.71
N LEU A 82 7.48 -2.33 -5.74
CA LEU A 82 7.04 -0.94 -5.71
C LEU A 82 6.01 -0.72 -6.80
N THR A 83 4.82 -0.29 -6.42
CA THR A 83 3.77 0.09 -7.38
C THR A 83 3.78 1.61 -7.57
N ILE A 84 4.20 2.05 -8.73
CA ILE A 84 4.48 3.45 -9.06
C ILE A 84 3.43 3.96 -10.03
N LYS A 85 2.64 4.92 -9.57
CA LYS A 85 1.68 5.64 -10.42
C LYS A 85 2.33 6.93 -10.94
N ARG A 86 2.15 7.21 -12.22
CA ARG A 86 2.54 8.49 -12.83
C ARG A 86 1.81 9.65 -12.15
N VAL A 87 2.53 10.68 -11.81
CA VAL A 87 1.99 11.94 -11.30
C VAL A 87 2.13 12.99 -12.40
N GLU A 88 1.10 13.76 -12.64
CA GLU A 88 1.18 14.88 -13.59
C GLU A 88 2.28 15.84 -13.19
N GLY A 89 3.22 16.12 -14.10
CA GLY A 89 4.43 16.89 -13.80
C GLY A 89 5.45 16.21 -12.88
N GLY A 90 5.20 14.99 -12.43
CA GLY A 90 6.09 14.26 -11.53
C GLY A 90 7.38 13.82 -12.23
N LEU A 91 8.53 14.28 -11.71
CA LEU A 91 9.82 14.00 -12.31
C LEU A 91 10.20 12.51 -12.19
N VAL A 92 10.14 11.94 -10.98
CA VAL A 92 10.67 10.58 -10.72
C VAL A 92 9.68 9.51 -11.14
N SER A 93 8.39 9.65 -10.80
CA SER A 93 7.38 8.64 -11.16
C SER A 93 7.27 8.44 -12.68
N ASN A 94 7.29 9.54 -13.43
CA ASN A 94 7.25 9.48 -14.90
C ASN A 94 8.54 8.87 -15.45
N TRP A 95 9.70 9.30 -14.94
CA TRP A 95 10.98 8.75 -15.37
C TRP A 95 11.06 7.22 -15.12
N MET A 96 10.67 6.76 -13.93
CA MET A 96 10.65 5.33 -13.62
C MET A 96 9.76 4.55 -14.60
N CYS A 97 8.55 5.02 -14.83
CA CYS A 97 7.62 4.36 -15.74
C CYS A 97 8.09 4.37 -17.21
N ASP A 98 8.85 5.39 -17.64
CA ASP A 98 9.32 5.53 -19.01
C ASP A 98 10.65 4.82 -19.27
N ASN A 99 11.56 4.82 -18.31
CA ASN A 99 12.96 4.50 -18.55
C ASN A 99 13.46 3.27 -17.80
N LEU A 100 12.89 2.95 -16.63
CA LEU A 100 13.39 1.84 -15.81
C LEU A 100 13.05 0.49 -16.48
N LYS A 101 14.07 -0.35 -16.69
CA LYS A 101 13.98 -1.60 -17.43
C LYS A 101 14.44 -2.79 -16.58
N LEU A 102 14.12 -3.99 -17.06
CA LEU A 102 14.64 -5.23 -16.49
C LEU A 102 16.18 -5.20 -16.47
N GLY A 103 16.75 -5.54 -15.33
CA GLY A 103 18.18 -5.55 -15.11
C GLY A 103 18.76 -4.23 -14.63
N ASP A 104 18.03 -3.13 -14.69
CA ASP A 104 18.48 -1.85 -14.13
C ASP A 104 18.61 -1.91 -12.62
N GLU A 105 19.52 -1.11 -12.08
CA GLU A 105 19.74 -0.98 -10.65
C GLU A 105 19.22 0.36 -10.13
N VAL A 106 18.57 0.33 -8.98
CA VAL A 106 18.10 1.50 -8.25
C VAL A 106 18.73 1.53 -6.86
N ARG A 107 19.20 2.71 -6.44
CA ARG A 107 19.72 2.92 -5.08
C ARG A 107 18.55 3.12 -4.12
N ALA A 108 18.53 2.33 -3.04
CA ALA A 108 17.50 2.35 -2.03
C ALA A 108 18.08 2.45 -0.62
N LEU A 109 17.34 3.09 0.28
CA LEU A 109 17.61 3.18 1.71
C LEU A 109 16.31 2.79 2.45
N GLY A 110 16.42 1.93 3.43
CA GLY A 110 15.28 1.48 4.24
C GLY A 110 15.43 0.03 4.68
N PRO A 111 14.35 -0.62 5.14
CA PRO A 111 12.97 -0.10 5.22
C PRO A 111 12.78 1.00 6.27
N ILE A 112 11.84 1.92 6.01
CA ILE A 112 11.53 3.07 6.87
C ILE A 112 10.00 3.20 6.96
N GLY A 113 9.50 3.84 8.03
CA GLY A 113 8.08 4.16 8.21
C GLY A 113 7.46 3.46 9.41
N LYS A 114 6.37 4.08 9.90
CA LYS A 114 5.58 3.59 11.05
C LYS A 114 4.11 3.40 10.69
N PHE A 115 3.75 3.60 9.43
CA PHE A 115 2.39 3.41 8.93
C PHE A 115 2.14 1.92 8.67
N CYS A 116 2.11 1.15 9.75
CA CYS A 116 2.02 -0.30 9.80
C CYS A 116 0.96 -0.71 10.82
N PHE A 117 0.43 -1.93 10.71
CA PHE A 117 -0.38 -2.49 11.78
C PHE A 117 0.50 -2.81 12.99
N ASP A 118 0.12 -2.30 14.17
CA ASP A 118 0.78 -2.57 15.46
C ASP A 118 -0.21 -3.28 16.39
N PRO A 119 -0.05 -4.60 16.64
CA PRO A 119 -1.00 -5.38 17.43
C PRO A 119 -1.04 -4.96 18.91
N HIS A 120 -0.05 -4.19 19.40
CA HIS A 120 -0.02 -3.71 20.78
C HIS A 120 -0.73 -2.37 20.98
N LYS A 121 -1.03 -1.65 19.87
CA LYS A 121 -1.63 -0.31 19.91
C LYS A 121 -2.94 -0.23 19.15
N MET A 122 -3.10 -1.07 18.13
CA MET A 122 -4.26 -1.06 17.26
C MET A 122 -5.30 -2.07 17.71
N ARG A 123 -6.55 -1.74 17.49
CA ARG A 123 -7.70 -2.62 17.72
C ARG A 123 -7.71 -3.77 16.71
N PRO A 124 -8.39 -4.89 17.05
CA PRO A 124 -8.34 -6.11 16.23
C PRO A 124 -9.04 -6.01 14.87
N HIS A 125 -9.94 -5.03 14.67
CA HIS A 125 -10.51 -4.75 13.36
C HIS A 125 -9.74 -3.57 12.72
N LEU A 126 -9.06 -3.83 11.62
CA LEU A 126 -8.32 -2.81 10.86
C LEU A 126 -9.17 -2.31 9.69
N VAL A 127 -9.50 -1.03 9.72
CA VAL A 127 -10.27 -0.35 8.65
C VAL A 127 -9.33 0.59 7.89
N MET A 128 -9.33 0.49 6.58
CA MET A 128 -8.42 1.21 5.70
C MET A 128 -9.19 1.97 4.63
N LEU A 129 -8.81 3.22 4.37
CA LEU A 129 -9.33 4.05 3.27
C LEU A 129 -8.18 4.50 2.37
N GLY A 130 -8.18 4.04 1.12
CA GLY A 130 -7.18 4.39 0.12
C GLY A 130 -7.76 5.03 -1.14
N ALA A 131 -6.98 5.87 -1.82
CA ALA A 131 -7.36 6.37 -3.14
C ALA A 131 -6.17 6.39 -4.10
N GLY A 132 -6.38 5.90 -5.31
CA GLY A 132 -5.36 5.80 -6.34
C GLY A 132 -4.12 5.07 -5.83
N SER A 133 -2.92 5.69 -5.95
CA SER A 133 -1.68 5.10 -5.42
C SER A 133 -1.64 4.97 -3.89
N GLY A 134 -2.49 5.68 -3.16
CA GLY A 134 -2.65 5.52 -1.70
C GLY A 134 -3.17 4.15 -1.28
N VAL A 135 -3.57 3.28 -2.21
CA VAL A 135 -3.88 1.88 -1.92
C VAL A 135 -2.62 1.05 -1.61
N THR A 136 -1.44 1.48 -2.04
CA THR A 136 -0.20 0.69 -1.99
C THR A 136 0.15 0.14 -0.59
N PRO A 137 0.15 0.94 0.52
CA PRO A 137 0.40 0.40 1.84
C PRO A 137 -0.66 -0.63 2.26
N PHE A 138 -1.90 -0.44 1.85
CA PHE A 138 -3.00 -1.34 2.21
C PHE A 138 -2.94 -2.66 1.45
N VAL A 139 -2.50 -2.65 0.18
CA VAL A 139 -2.23 -3.89 -0.57
C VAL A 139 -1.17 -4.71 0.14
N SER A 140 -0.07 -4.09 0.59
CA SER A 140 0.98 -4.75 1.37
C SER A 140 0.42 -5.35 2.67
N ILE A 141 -0.37 -4.57 3.43
CA ILE A 141 -0.96 -4.99 4.71
C ILE A 141 -1.96 -6.13 4.51
N VAL A 142 -2.87 -6.03 3.53
CA VAL A 142 -3.86 -7.09 3.29
C VAL A 142 -3.17 -8.38 2.81
N ARG A 143 -2.17 -8.29 1.93
CA ARG A 143 -1.34 -9.44 1.52
C ARG A 143 -0.63 -10.09 2.70
N GLU A 144 -0.15 -9.30 3.65
CA GLU A 144 0.59 -9.80 4.82
C GLU A 144 -0.31 -10.54 5.80
N TYR A 145 -1.52 -10.05 6.03
CA TYR A 145 -2.35 -10.53 7.13
C TYR A 145 -3.55 -11.39 6.72
N ALA A 146 -3.90 -11.47 5.44
CA ALA A 146 -5.11 -12.18 5.00
C ALA A 146 -5.16 -13.66 5.43
N ASP A 147 -4.04 -14.37 5.38
CA ASP A 147 -3.92 -15.77 5.80
C ASP A 147 -3.61 -15.94 7.30
N LYS A 148 -3.48 -14.84 8.05
CA LYS A 148 -3.11 -14.80 9.46
C LYS A 148 -4.20 -14.24 10.36
N LEU A 149 -5.34 -13.85 9.81
CA LEU A 149 -6.43 -13.23 10.58
C LEU A 149 -6.78 -14.02 11.82
N GLY A 150 -6.88 -13.32 12.96
CA GLY A 150 -7.19 -13.91 14.27
C GLY A 150 -6.03 -14.64 14.95
N ARG A 151 -4.86 -14.75 14.30
CA ARG A 151 -3.64 -15.26 14.95
C ARG A 151 -2.99 -14.16 15.81
N GLU A 152 -2.14 -14.58 16.73
CA GLU A 152 -1.34 -13.64 17.53
C GLU A 152 -0.52 -12.70 16.63
N GLY A 153 -0.52 -11.41 16.94
CA GLY A 153 0.19 -10.39 16.17
C GLY A 153 -0.49 -9.96 14.86
N ALA A 154 -1.70 -10.45 14.55
CA ALA A 154 -2.45 -10.09 13.37
C ALA A 154 -3.83 -9.50 13.71
N PRO A 155 -4.45 -8.69 12.82
CA PRO A 155 -5.83 -8.27 12.99
C PRO A 155 -6.79 -9.47 12.96
N LYS A 156 -7.96 -9.32 13.57
CA LYS A 156 -9.03 -10.33 13.46
C LYS A 156 -9.85 -10.15 12.18
N GLN A 157 -9.99 -8.91 11.74
CA GLN A 157 -10.74 -8.53 10.55
C GLN A 157 -10.07 -7.37 9.84
N MET A 158 -10.23 -7.29 8.55
CA MET A 158 -9.79 -6.15 7.73
C MET A 158 -10.92 -5.67 6.82
N THR A 159 -11.13 -4.36 6.79
CA THR A 159 -12.00 -3.69 5.82
C THR A 159 -11.19 -2.66 5.05
N LEU A 160 -11.15 -2.77 3.73
CA LEU A 160 -10.50 -1.79 2.84
C LEU A 160 -11.57 -1.14 1.94
N LEU A 161 -11.77 0.17 2.10
CA LEU A 161 -12.48 0.98 1.13
C LEU A 161 -11.45 1.66 0.22
N VAL A 162 -11.53 1.40 -1.09
CA VAL A 162 -10.61 1.99 -2.05
C VAL A 162 -11.34 2.75 -3.15
N ALA A 163 -10.86 3.96 -3.46
CA ALA A 163 -11.43 4.83 -4.48
C ALA A 163 -10.50 4.93 -5.69
N TYR A 164 -11.03 4.62 -6.87
CA TYR A 164 -10.38 4.83 -8.16
C TYR A 164 -11.23 5.76 -9.04
N ARG A 165 -10.67 6.27 -10.14
CA ARG A 165 -11.44 7.10 -11.09
C ARG A 165 -12.40 6.26 -11.91
N SER A 166 -11.91 5.17 -12.48
CA SER A 166 -12.62 4.25 -13.36
C SER A 166 -12.05 2.84 -13.25
N LYS A 167 -12.61 1.89 -13.97
CA LYS A 167 -12.06 0.52 -14.06
C LYS A 167 -10.66 0.47 -14.69
N LEU A 168 -10.30 1.45 -15.51
CA LEU A 168 -8.97 1.56 -16.10
C LEU A 168 -7.88 1.98 -15.10
N ASP A 169 -8.26 2.43 -13.91
CA ASP A 169 -7.36 2.89 -12.85
C ASP A 169 -7.21 1.89 -11.69
N LEU A 170 -7.72 0.68 -11.83
CA LEU A 170 -7.76 -0.34 -10.77
C LEU A 170 -6.37 -0.95 -10.52
N ILE A 171 -5.64 -0.42 -9.55
CA ILE A 171 -4.31 -0.89 -9.13
C ILE A 171 -4.44 -2.17 -8.31
N SER A 172 -3.59 -3.17 -8.59
CA SER A 172 -3.55 -4.48 -7.90
C SER A 172 -4.90 -5.21 -7.90
N TRP A 173 -5.71 -4.99 -8.93
CA TRP A 173 -7.10 -5.46 -8.96
C TRP A 173 -7.25 -6.98 -8.87
N PRO A 174 -6.47 -7.82 -9.59
CA PRO A 174 -6.55 -9.26 -9.47
C PRO A 174 -6.32 -9.76 -8.03
N ASP A 175 -5.36 -9.16 -7.33
CA ASP A 175 -5.05 -9.50 -5.94
C ASP A 175 -6.18 -9.06 -5.00
N LEU A 176 -6.68 -7.84 -5.16
CA LEU A 176 -7.79 -7.33 -4.32
C LEU A 176 -9.03 -8.21 -4.46
N LEU A 177 -9.34 -8.67 -5.68
CA LEU A 177 -10.43 -9.63 -5.91
C LEU A 177 -10.18 -10.98 -5.23
N ALA A 178 -8.95 -11.48 -5.27
CA ALA A 178 -8.60 -12.75 -4.63
C ALA A 178 -8.65 -12.63 -3.10
N LEU A 179 -8.09 -11.55 -2.55
CA LEU A 179 -8.05 -11.27 -1.12
C LEU A 179 -9.45 -11.03 -0.54
N ASN A 180 -10.36 -10.43 -1.29
CA ASN A 180 -11.74 -10.21 -0.87
C ASN A 180 -12.53 -11.52 -0.65
N LYS A 181 -12.02 -12.66 -1.15
CA LYS A 181 -12.63 -13.99 -0.91
C LYS A 181 -12.19 -14.61 0.41
N VAL A 182 -11.18 -14.04 1.07
CA VAL A 182 -10.66 -14.56 2.34
C VAL A 182 -11.63 -14.20 3.47
N PRO A 183 -12.11 -15.15 4.26
CA PRO A 183 -12.99 -14.88 5.40
C PRO A 183 -12.36 -13.87 6.37
N GLY A 184 -13.09 -12.81 6.71
CA GLY A 184 -12.60 -11.73 7.56
C GLY A 184 -11.92 -10.58 6.82
N VAL A 185 -11.70 -10.68 5.50
CA VAL A 185 -11.29 -9.59 4.63
C VAL A 185 -12.51 -9.07 3.86
N ARG A 186 -12.76 -7.77 3.93
CA ARG A 186 -13.79 -7.07 3.16
C ARG A 186 -13.17 -5.95 2.36
N ILE A 187 -13.23 -6.03 1.04
CA ILE A 187 -12.73 -4.98 0.13
C ILE A 187 -13.91 -4.37 -0.61
N VAL A 188 -14.11 -3.08 -0.44
CA VAL A 188 -15.15 -2.29 -1.10
C VAL A 188 -14.47 -1.30 -2.04
N THR A 189 -14.89 -1.29 -3.29
CA THR A 189 -14.30 -0.40 -4.30
C THR A 189 -15.34 0.57 -4.83
N THR A 190 -14.99 1.86 -4.83
CA THR A 190 -15.81 2.90 -5.46
C THR A 190 -15.12 3.50 -6.68
N LEU A 191 -15.91 3.79 -7.71
CA LEU A 191 -15.45 4.48 -8.92
C LEU A 191 -16.02 5.90 -8.95
N THR A 192 -15.11 6.89 -8.98
CA THR A 192 -15.49 8.30 -8.81
C THR A 192 -15.95 8.98 -10.11
N ARG A 193 -15.66 8.38 -11.27
CA ARG A 193 -15.96 8.94 -12.60
C ARG A 193 -16.66 7.95 -13.54
N GLU A 194 -16.94 6.76 -13.06
CA GLU A 194 -17.62 5.71 -13.81
C GLU A 194 -18.70 5.07 -12.94
N ASP A 195 -19.91 4.89 -13.48
CA ASP A 195 -20.98 4.16 -12.80
C ASP A 195 -20.98 2.69 -13.25
N ALA A 196 -20.44 1.84 -12.41
CA ALA A 196 -20.39 0.40 -12.60
C ALA A 196 -21.05 -0.36 -11.44
N ARG A 197 -22.11 0.22 -10.85
CA ARG A 197 -22.85 -0.38 -9.72
C ARG A 197 -23.44 -1.76 -10.07
N SER A 198 -23.81 -1.99 -11.30
CA SER A 198 -24.29 -3.31 -11.78
C SER A 198 -23.20 -4.40 -11.74
N GLU A 199 -21.92 -4.01 -11.64
CA GLU A 199 -20.75 -4.90 -11.53
C GLU A 199 -20.25 -5.03 -10.08
N GLY A 200 -20.96 -4.47 -9.10
CA GLY A 200 -20.61 -4.56 -7.67
C GLY A 200 -19.72 -3.45 -7.14
N PHE A 201 -19.41 -2.42 -7.93
CA PHE A 201 -18.71 -1.22 -7.45
C PHE A 201 -19.68 -0.25 -6.77
N LEU A 202 -19.20 0.54 -5.83
CA LEU A 202 -19.88 1.76 -5.42
C LEU A 202 -19.60 2.87 -6.45
N HIS A 203 -20.41 3.92 -6.43
CA HIS A 203 -20.23 5.07 -7.31
C HIS A 203 -20.05 6.37 -6.53
N GLY A 204 -19.09 7.17 -6.94
CA GLY A 204 -18.79 8.48 -6.35
C GLY A 204 -17.59 8.47 -5.41
N ARG A 205 -17.30 9.65 -4.85
CA ARG A 205 -16.23 9.82 -3.86
C ARG A 205 -16.65 9.19 -2.53
N PRO A 206 -15.69 8.73 -1.70
CA PRO A 206 -15.99 8.20 -0.37
C PRO A 206 -16.37 9.33 0.61
N GLU A 207 -17.52 9.96 0.34
CA GLU A 207 -18.12 11.00 1.17
C GLU A 207 -18.89 10.41 2.35
N ILE A 208 -19.34 11.26 3.28
CA ILE A 208 -19.98 10.87 4.55
C ILE A 208 -21.09 9.82 4.38
N PRO A 209 -22.03 9.91 3.40
CA PRO A 209 -23.04 8.88 3.24
C PRO A 209 -22.46 7.49 2.97
N MET A 210 -21.47 7.39 2.06
CA MET A 210 -20.77 6.14 1.76
C MET A 210 -19.95 5.63 2.95
N LEU A 211 -19.26 6.53 3.67
CA LEU A 211 -18.51 6.16 4.88
C LEU A 211 -19.45 5.58 5.94
N LYS A 212 -20.62 6.18 6.18
CA LYS A 212 -21.63 5.67 7.11
C LYS A 212 -22.08 4.27 6.73
N GLU A 213 -22.34 4.03 5.45
CA GLU A 213 -22.80 2.73 4.95
C GLU A 213 -21.69 1.66 5.09
N VAL A 214 -20.48 1.96 4.62
CA VAL A 214 -19.38 1.00 4.59
C VAL A 214 -18.85 0.68 5.98
N LEU A 215 -18.83 1.68 6.88
CA LEU A 215 -18.24 1.59 8.22
C LEU A 215 -19.29 1.38 9.33
N ALA A 216 -20.54 1.15 8.98
CA ALA A 216 -21.59 0.90 9.97
C ALA A 216 -21.18 -0.22 10.94
N GLY A 217 -21.28 0.07 12.26
CA GLY A 217 -20.98 -0.90 13.32
C GLY A 217 -19.50 -1.12 13.62
N THR A 218 -18.56 -0.39 12.97
CA THR A 218 -17.12 -0.60 13.20
C THR A 218 -16.50 0.31 14.27
N TYR A 219 -17.18 1.40 14.66
CA TYR A 219 -16.54 2.52 15.38
C TYR A 219 -15.96 2.17 16.75
N ALA A 220 -16.60 1.26 17.48
CA ALA A 220 -16.15 0.92 18.84
C ALA A 220 -14.87 0.06 18.86
N ASP A 221 -14.68 -0.82 17.88
CA ASP A 221 -13.69 -1.89 17.96
C ASP A 221 -12.62 -1.86 16.84
N SER A 222 -12.53 -0.74 16.11
CA SER A 222 -11.62 -0.62 14.97
C SER A 222 -10.52 0.41 15.18
N SER A 223 -9.38 0.17 14.54
CA SER A 223 -8.38 1.19 14.22
C SER A 223 -8.44 1.50 12.73
N TYR A 224 -8.20 2.74 12.40
CA TYR A 224 -8.39 3.31 11.06
C TYR A 224 -7.07 3.78 10.48
N MET A 225 -6.85 3.47 9.21
CA MET A 225 -5.70 3.95 8.44
C MET A 225 -6.20 4.61 7.16
N THR A 226 -5.62 5.75 6.79
CA THR A 226 -5.97 6.41 5.53
C THR A 226 -4.74 6.92 4.79
N CYS A 227 -4.75 6.76 3.45
CA CYS A 227 -3.71 7.24 2.56
C CYS A 227 -4.32 7.65 1.20
N GLY A 228 -4.00 8.85 0.75
CA GLY A 228 -4.52 9.39 -0.51
C GLY A 228 -4.54 10.91 -0.54
N PRO A 229 -5.43 11.53 -1.34
CA PRO A 229 -5.57 12.98 -1.39
C PRO A 229 -5.91 13.59 -0.03
N GLU A 230 -5.24 14.68 0.31
CA GLU A 230 -5.34 15.35 1.62
C GLU A 230 -6.79 15.63 2.03
N ALA A 231 -7.58 16.26 1.14
CA ALA A 231 -8.98 16.56 1.42
C ALA A 231 -9.85 15.32 1.74
N MET A 232 -9.53 14.16 1.12
CA MET A 232 -10.21 12.89 1.44
C MET A 232 -9.81 12.41 2.84
N MET A 233 -8.54 12.48 3.17
CA MET A 233 -8.03 12.05 4.48
C MET A 233 -8.57 12.93 5.60
N GLU A 234 -8.58 14.26 5.42
CA GLU A 234 -9.16 15.21 6.37
C GLU A 234 -10.64 14.92 6.63
N GLN A 235 -11.44 14.79 5.55
CA GLN A 235 -12.86 14.46 5.66
C GLN A 235 -13.08 13.12 6.41
N PHE A 236 -12.26 12.13 6.14
CA PHE A 236 -12.34 10.83 6.83
C PHE A 236 -12.01 10.95 8.32
N VAL A 237 -10.96 11.67 8.67
CA VAL A 237 -10.56 11.92 10.06
C VAL A 237 -11.66 12.68 10.81
N ASP A 238 -12.21 13.74 10.22
CA ASP A 238 -13.27 14.52 10.84
C ASP A 238 -14.56 13.72 11.00
N PHE A 239 -14.88 12.88 10.01
CA PHE A 239 -15.98 11.94 10.14
C PHE A 239 -15.78 10.97 11.31
N LEU A 240 -14.61 10.33 11.43
CA LEU A 240 -14.32 9.40 12.52
C LEU A 240 -14.39 10.07 13.90
N LYS A 241 -13.86 11.29 14.01
CA LYS A 241 -13.98 12.09 15.25
C LYS A 241 -15.43 12.38 15.61
N SER A 242 -16.28 12.66 14.61
CA SER A 242 -17.72 12.86 14.80
C SER A 242 -18.46 11.59 15.27
N GLN A 243 -17.84 10.42 15.07
CA GLN A 243 -18.31 9.12 15.59
C GLN A 243 -17.61 8.74 16.91
N GLU A 244 -16.97 9.69 17.59
CA GLU A 244 -16.27 9.54 18.87
C GLU A 244 -15.12 8.50 18.84
N VAL A 245 -14.53 8.26 17.64
CA VAL A 245 -13.35 7.40 17.52
C VAL A 245 -12.14 8.13 18.14
N PRO A 246 -11.44 7.53 19.14
CA PRO A 246 -10.26 8.13 19.74
C PRO A 246 -9.14 8.34 18.73
N VAL A 247 -8.45 9.48 18.82
CA VAL A 247 -7.43 9.91 17.84
C VAL A 247 -6.24 8.93 17.75
N GLU A 248 -5.90 8.23 18.82
CA GLU A 248 -4.87 7.19 18.85
C GLU A 248 -5.20 5.97 17.98
N HIS A 249 -6.45 5.81 17.56
CA HIS A 249 -6.90 4.78 16.64
C HIS A 249 -7.08 5.28 15.21
N ILE A 250 -6.67 6.51 14.91
CA ILE A 250 -6.75 7.11 13.56
C ILE A 250 -5.33 7.41 13.07
N HIS A 251 -4.90 6.71 12.03
CA HIS A 251 -3.57 6.81 11.47
C HIS A 251 -3.66 7.30 10.02
N LEU A 252 -2.79 8.22 9.65
CA LEU A 252 -2.76 8.77 8.30
C LEU A 252 -1.32 8.85 7.77
N GLU A 253 -1.16 8.63 6.47
CA GLU A 253 0.08 8.85 5.75
C GLU A 253 -0.19 9.62 4.47
N SER A 254 0.58 10.70 4.26
CA SER A 254 0.55 11.50 3.02
C SER A 254 1.81 11.24 2.22
N PHE A 255 1.66 11.01 0.91
CA PHE A 255 2.81 10.83 0.02
C PHE A 255 3.51 12.14 -0.35
N GLY A 256 3.02 13.28 0.16
CA GLY A 256 3.50 14.62 -0.18
C GLY A 256 3.22 14.97 -1.65
N ASN A 257 2.94 16.23 -1.94
CA ASN A 257 2.90 16.77 -3.30
C ASN A 257 4.30 17.23 -3.71
#